data_40b54db0151cf1d303b7520feb9c17cc
#
_entry.id   40b54db0151cf1d303b7520feb9c17cc
#
_cell.length_a   1.000
_cell.length_b   1.000
_cell.length_c   1.000
_cell.angle_alpha   90.00
_cell.angle_beta   90.00
_cell.angle_gamma   90.00
#
_symmetry.space_group_name_H-M   'P 1'
#
loop_
_entity.id
_entity.type
_entity.pdbx_description
1 polymer ?
#
loop_
_entity_poly.entity_id
_entity_poly.type
_entity_poly.pdbx_seq_one_letter_code
_entity_poly.pdbx_strand_id
1 'polypeptide(L)'
;MCKTPTLTEIVQAIDKLGLTKRRKAPQGRKPVYSDSYIIALAVYQKLARFKYAQQMLEVLASLEQSSPSASTFSERKAELLSQIILAVKQLCVSQHSTRQHLDSKKLEIIDFARANRTKLAGSYGYDHIHKRSFYGFRLHARVDDEGNFCKLLFRPANEHDLSVAERLVKGLSYTILTGDKGYISKDFKAQLDKQATHLVTPRRSNQLPPPKAEQKLYKGHKIIETAFSSLDRLGFSDRPYRSNQGLVLHVYTTILAYQLRKLFFYLLYFRIGVKLLQVNRDWVKGLR
;
A
#
# COMPACT_ATOMS: atom_id res chain seq x y z
N MET A 1 15.81 -8.85 12.68
CA MET A 1 14.54 -9.15 11.98
C MET A 1 13.41 -8.43 12.67
N CYS A 2 12.58 -7.66 11.96
CA CYS A 2 11.42 -7.00 12.57
C CYS A 2 10.36 -8.06 12.88
N LYS A 3 9.93 -8.14 14.14
CA LYS A 3 8.93 -9.11 14.61
C LYS A 3 7.60 -8.83 13.89
N THR A 4 7.00 -9.85 13.30
CA THR A 4 5.64 -9.76 12.75
C THR A 4 4.68 -9.40 13.90
N PRO A 5 3.80 -8.39 13.75
CA PRO A 5 2.84 -8.04 14.79
C PRO A 5 1.89 -9.22 15.06
N THR A 6 1.48 -9.36 16.31
CA THR A 6 0.50 -10.37 16.72
C THR A 6 -0.89 -10.03 16.17
N LEU A 7 -1.77 -11.03 16.07
CA LEU A 7 -3.14 -10.81 15.62
C LEU A 7 -3.87 -9.81 16.53
N THR A 8 -3.66 -9.88 17.83
CA THR A 8 -4.26 -8.95 18.81
C THR A 8 -3.82 -7.50 18.56
N GLU A 9 -2.53 -7.26 18.31
CA GLU A 9 -2.03 -5.93 18.00
C GLU A 9 -2.66 -5.39 16.72
N ILE A 10 -2.84 -6.24 15.70
CA ILE A 10 -3.49 -5.84 14.44
C ILE A 10 -4.96 -5.48 14.68
N VAL A 11 -5.70 -6.29 15.47
CA VAL A 11 -7.10 -5.98 15.84
C VAL A 11 -7.18 -4.62 16.52
N GLN A 12 -6.35 -4.36 17.52
CA GLN A 12 -6.32 -3.06 18.22
C GLN A 12 -6.01 -1.88 17.28
N ALA A 13 -5.12 -2.09 16.32
CA ALA A 13 -4.83 -1.04 15.32
C ALA A 13 -6.03 -0.77 14.39
N ILE A 14 -6.74 -1.82 13.95
CA ILE A 14 -7.95 -1.69 13.15
C ILE A 14 -9.09 -1.03 13.93
N ASP A 15 -9.28 -1.37 15.21
CA ASP A 15 -10.30 -0.76 16.07
C ASP A 15 -10.07 0.76 16.22
N LYS A 16 -8.82 1.18 16.38
CA LYS A 16 -8.45 2.61 16.46
C LYS A 16 -8.77 3.40 15.19
N LEU A 17 -8.87 2.75 14.03
CA LEU A 17 -9.30 3.40 12.79
C LEU A 17 -10.80 3.70 12.75
N GLY A 18 -11.60 3.20 13.69
CA GLY A 18 -13.02 3.48 13.79
C GLY A 18 -13.84 3.06 12.55
N LEU A 19 -13.38 2.02 11.83
CA LEU A 19 -13.94 1.58 10.54
C LEU A 19 -15.31 0.93 10.67
N THR A 20 -15.65 0.47 11.86
CA THR A 20 -16.93 -0.20 12.13
C THR A 20 -18.03 0.85 12.22
N LYS A 21 -18.69 1.16 11.09
CA LYS A 21 -20.00 1.78 11.17
C LYS A 21 -20.88 0.83 11.99
N ARG A 22 -21.47 1.34 13.10
CA ARG A 22 -22.56 0.63 13.78
C ARG A 22 -23.59 0.28 12.67
N ARG A 23 -23.57 -0.97 12.21
CA ARG A 23 -24.68 -1.47 11.42
C ARG A 23 -25.90 -1.26 12.31
N LYS A 24 -26.93 -0.55 11.84
CA LYS A 24 -28.28 -0.77 12.39
C LYS A 24 -28.45 -2.26 12.32
N ALA A 25 -28.51 -2.94 13.50
CA ALA A 25 -28.45 -4.37 13.55
C ALA A 25 -29.49 -4.93 12.59
N PRO A 26 -29.12 -5.72 11.55
CA PRO A 26 -30.09 -6.49 10.84
C PRO A 26 -30.78 -7.38 11.88
N GLN A 27 -32.09 -7.55 11.76
CA GLN A 27 -32.80 -8.52 12.57
C GLN A 27 -32.10 -9.87 12.40
N GLY A 28 -31.48 -10.41 13.46
CA GLY A 28 -30.75 -11.65 13.41
C GLY A 28 -29.68 -11.81 14.49
N ARG A 29 -29.08 -13.00 14.54
CA ARG A 29 -27.99 -13.33 15.48
C ARG A 29 -26.76 -12.45 15.22
N LYS A 30 -26.19 -11.85 16.28
CA LYS A 30 -24.93 -11.09 16.19
C LYS A 30 -23.81 -11.97 15.63
N PRO A 31 -22.94 -11.43 14.72
CA PRO A 31 -21.79 -12.17 14.24
C PRO A 31 -20.88 -12.58 15.38
N VAL A 32 -20.40 -13.82 15.36
CA VAL A 32 -19.45 -14.35 16.35
C VAL A 32 -18.10 -13.58 16.30
N TYR A 33 -17.67 -13.20 15.09
CA TYR A 33 -16.42 -12.49 14.87
C TYR A 33 -16.70 -11.04 14.51
N SER A 34 -16.00 -10.10 15.16
CA SER A 34 -16.11 -8.68 14.85
C SER A 34 -15.56 -8.36 13.45
N ASP A 35 -16.01 -7.24 12.85
CA ASP A 35 -15.49 -6.77 11.57
C ASP A 35 -13.98 -6.51 11.64
N SER A 36 -13.50 -5.91 12.73
CA SER A 36 -12.08 -5.66 12.97
C SER A 36 -11.26 -6.94 13.02
N TYR A 37 -11.81 -8.00 13.62
CA TYR A 37 -11.14 -9.29 13.70
C TYR A 37 -10.99 -9.93 12.31
N ILE A 38 -12.03 -9.88 11.48
CA ILE A 38 -11.98 -10.41 10.10
C ILE A 38 -10.97 -9.61 9.24
N ILE A 39 -10.94 -8.27 9.35
CA ILE A 39 -9.96 -7.45 8.66
C ILE A 39 -8.55 -7.77 9.17
N ALA A 40 -8.37 -7.92 10.48
CA ALA A 40 -7.09 -8.28 11.07
C ALA A 40 -6.57 -9.66 10.61
N LEU A 41 -7.44 -10.67 10.50
CA LEU A 41 -7.10 -11.97 9.92
C LEU A 41 -6.63 -11.82 8.46
N ALA A 42 -7.31 -10.99 7.65
CA ALA A 42 -6.92 -10.76 6.26
C ALA A 42 -5.55 -10.08 6.15
N VAL A 43 -5.25 -9.12 7.03
CA VAL A 43 -3.94 -8.47 7.15
C VAL A 43 -2.88 -9.47 7.64
N TYR A 44 -3.19 -10.23 8.69
CA TYR A 44 -2.28 -11.24 9.27
C TYR A 44 -1.90 -12.29 8.23
N GLN A 45 -2.85 -12.76 7.40
CA GLN A 45 -2.58 -13.65 6.28
C GLN A 45 -1.43 -13.13 5.39
N LYS A 46 -1.43 -11.82 5.08
CA LYS A 46 -0.39 -11.19 4.25
C LYS A 46 0.93 -11.03 4.99
N LEU A 47 0.90 -10.58 6.23
CA LEU A 47 2.09 -10.36 7.04
C LEU A 47 2.82 -11.66 7.37
N ALA A 48 2.08 -12.71 7.71
CA ALA A 48 2.61 -14.04 8.00
C ALA A 48 2.86 -14.88 6.73
N ARG A 49 2.54 -14.33 5.54
CA ARG A 49 2.79 -14.93 4.21
C ARG A 49 2.08 -16.28 3.96
N PHE A 50 0.91 -16.46 4.54
CA PHE A 50 0.08 -17.61 4.20
C PHE A 50 -0.50 -17.45 2.81
N LYS A 51 -0.16 -18.35 1.90
CA LYS A 51 -0.69 -18.36 0.52
C LYS A 51 -2.20 -18.60 0.50
N TYR A 52 -2.69 -19.51 1.33
CA TYR A 52 -4.10 -19.89 1.43
C TYR A 52 -4.66 -19.54 2.80
N ALA A 53 -5.87 -18.99 2.82
CA ALA A 53 -6.58 -18.68 4.07
C ALA A 53 -6.80 -19.93 4.94
N GLN A 54 -7.11 -21.06 4.31
CA GLN A 54 -7.32 -22.33 5.00
C GLN A 54 -6.14 -22.71 5.90
N GLN A 55 -4.91 -22.66 5.36
CA GLN A 55 -3.70 -22.97 6.12
C GLN A 55 -3.53 -22.05 7.33
N MET A 56 -3.79 -20.75 7.16
CA MET A 56 -3.71 -19.81 8.28
C MET A 56 -4.72 -20.15 9.37
N LEU A 57 -5.97 -20.44 8.99
CA LEU A 57 -7.05 -20.74 9.93
C LEU A 57 -6.82 -22.05 10.69
N GLU A 58 -6.25 -23.05 10.03
CA GLU A 58 -5.85 -24.32 10.66
C GLU A 58 -4.73 -24.11 11.70
N VAL A 59 -3.71 -23.31 11.37
CA VAL A 59 -2.64 -22.94 12.30
C VAL A 59 -3.21 -22.18 13.50
N LEU A 60 -4.11 -21.22 13.29
CA LEU A 60 -4.74 -20.48 14.39
C LEU A 60 -5.58 -21.41 15.28
N ALA A 61 -6.33 -22.33 14.69
CA ALA A 61 -7.11 -23.33 15.43
C ALA A 61 -6.22 -24.26 16.25
N SER A 62 -5.07 -24.70 15.73
CA SER A 62 -4.09 -25.52 16.46
C SER A 62 -3.43 -24.79 17.64
N LEU A 63 -3.45 -23.45 17.63
CA LEU A 63 -2.98 -22.59 18.73
C LEU A 63 -4.12 -22.18 19.68
N GLU A 64 -5.24 -22.90 19.66
CA GLU A 64 -6.44 -22.63 20.48
C GLU A 64 -7.01 -21.21 20.27
N GLN A 65 -6.66 -20.56 19.16
CA GLN A 65 -7.22 -19.27 18.80
C GLN A 65 -8.55 -19.45 18.07
N SER A 66 -9.56 -18.68 18.49
CA SER A 66 -10.86 -18.69 17.83
C SER A 66 -10.72 -18.29 16.36
N SER A 67 -11.13 -19.16 15.44
CA SER A 67 -11.03 -18.92 14.00
C SER A 67 -12.34 -19.26 13.28
N PRO A 68 -12.75 -18.44 12.29
CA PRO A 68 -13.92 -18.76 11.46
C PRO A 68 -13.60 -19.91 10.51
N SER A 69 -14.64 -20.52 9.94
CA SER A 69 -14.45 -21.40 8.79
C SER A 69 -13.92 -20.62 7.57
N ALA A 70 -13.26 -21.28 6.63
CA ALA A 70 -12.72 -20.64 5.44
C ALA A 70 -13.80 -19.97 4.57
N SER A 71 -15.01 -20.54 4.49
CA SER A 71 -16.16 -19.93 3.81
C SER A 71 -16.60 -18.65 4.51
N THR A 72 -16.90 -18.73 5.82
CA THR A 72 -17.27 -17.55 6.63
C THR A 72 -16.23 -16.44 6.53
N PHE A 73 -14.94 -16.77 6.62
CA PHE A 73 -13.88 -15.79 6.47
C PHE A 73 -13.89 -15.12 5.09
N SER A 74 -14.03 -15.91 4.02
CA SER A 74 -14.03 -15.41 2.65
C SER A 74 -15.22 -14.50 2.35
N GLU A 75 -16.42 -14.90 2.78
CA GLU A 75 -17.66 -14.13 2.63
C GLU A 75 -17.57 -12.80 3.41
N ARG A 76 -17.27 -12.89 4.68
CA ARG A 76 -17.15 -11.70 5.55
C ARG A 76 -16.08 -10.74 5.08
N LYS A 77 -14.93 -11.23 4.65
CA LYS A 77 -13.87 -10.42 4.08
C LYS A 77 -14.33 -9.69 2.81
N ALA A 78 -15.11 -10.34 1.95
CA ALA A 78 -15.66 -9.72 0.75
C ALA A 78 -16.67 -8.61 1.08
N GLU A 79 -17.53 -8.81 2.09
CA GLU A 79 -18.46 -7.80 2.59
C GLU A 79 -17.73 -6.56 3.15
N LEU A 80 -16.54 -6.73 3.74
CA LEU A 80 -15.76 -5.69 4.37
C LEU A 80 -14.80 -4.95 3.42
N LEU A 81 -14.92 -5.16 2.10
CA LEU A 81 -14.05 -4.51 1.11
C LEU A 81 -14.08 -2.98 1.23
N SER A 82 -15.23 -2.35 1.42
CA SER A 82 -15.35 -0.90 1.57
C SER A 82 -14.62 -0.38 2.81
N GLN A 83 -14.66 -1.11 3.91
CA GLN A 83 -13.96 -0.79 5.15
C GLN A 83 -12.44 -0.94 4.98
N ILE A 84 -11.98 -1.97 4.28
CA ILE A 84 -10.56 -2.16 3.95
C ILE A 84 -10.05 -1.01 3.08
N ILE A 85 -10.81 -0.59 2.06
CA ILE A 85 -10.47 0.56 1.23
C ILE A 85 -10.43 1.84 2.07
N LEU A 86 -11.37 2.03 2.98
CA LEU A 86 -11.41 3.19 3.87
C LEU A 86 -10.20 3.19 4.81
N ALA A 87 -9.82 2.04 5.39
CA ALA A 87 -8.62 1.88 6.21
C ALA A 87 -7.35 2.31 5.47
N VAL A 88 -7.19 1.84 4.24
CA VAL A 88 -6.05 2.23 3.39
C VAL A 88 -6.01 3.73 3.19
N LYS A 89 -7.15 4.39 2.91
CA LYS A 89 -7.24 5.84 2.73
C LYS A 89 -6.91 6.61 4.00
N GLN A 90 -7.38 6.15 5.16
CA GLN A 90 -7.11 6.79 6.47
C GLN A 90 -5.63 6.67 6.87
N LEU A 91 -4.97 5.58 6.49
CA LEU A 91 -3.55 5.36 6.75
C LEU A 91 -2.64 6.02 5.70
N CYS A 92 -3.18 6.64 4.65
CA CYS A 92 -2.39 7.51 3.81
C CYS A 92 -1.97 8.74 4.62
N VAL A 93 -0.66 8.95 4.73
CA VAL A 93 -0.13 10.11 5.46
C VAL A 93 -0.49 11.42 4.79
N SER A 94 -0.45 12.50 5.57
CA SER A 94 -0.77 13.84 5.11
C SER A 94 -0.02 14.21 3.83
N GLN A 95 -0.66 14.98 2.95
CA GLN A 95 -0.07 15.53 1.73
C GLN A 95 1.01 16.59 1.99
N HIS A 96 1.34 16.89 3.25
CA HIS A 96 2.25 17.96 3.67
C HIS A 96 3.73 17.54 3.76
N SER A 97 4.09 16.32 3.34
CA SER A 97 5.51 16.00 3.21
C SER A 97 6.14 16.88 2.13
N THR A 98 7.26 17.54 2.48
CA THR A 98 7.96 18.49 1.60
C THR A 98 8.59 17.81 0.38
N ARG A 99 8.77 16.48 0.44
CA ARG A 99 9.28 15.69 -0.68
C ARG A 99 8.49 14.39 -0.84
N GLN A 100 8.11 14.11 -2.09
CA GLN A 100 7.34 12.91 -2.42
C GLN A 100 7.84 12.29 -3.73
N HIS A 101 7.56 11.01 -3.91
CA HIS A 101 7.99 10.23 -5.05
C HIS A 101 6.75 9.63 -5.73
N LEU A 102 6.67 9.79 -7.06
CA LEU A 102 5.56 9.37 -7.92
C LEU A 102 6.02 8.27 -8.85
N ASP A 103 5.32 7.14 -8.85
CA ASP A 103 5.59 6.04 -9.77
C ASP A 103 4.36 5.12 -9.92
N SER A 104 4.42 4.19 -10.87
CA SER A 104 3.39 3.19 -11.09
C SER A 104 3.96 1.76 -11.08
N LYS A 105 3.20 0.85 -10.46
CA LYS A 105 3.53 -0.57 -10.41
C LYS A 105 2.51 -1.37 -11.20
N LYS A 106 2.97 -2.17 -12.18
CA LYS A 106 2.10 -3.08 -12.92
C LYS A 106 1.59 -4.21 -12.03
N LEU A 107 0.36 -4.64 -12.30
CA LEU A 107 -0.22 -5.87 -11.79
C LEU A 107 -0.77 -6.68 -12.96
N GLU A 108 -0.05 -7.69 -13.38
CA GLU A 108 -0.48 -8.65 -14.38
C GLU A 108 -1.43 -9.65 -13.73
N ILE A 109 -2.68 -9.74 -14.21
CA ILE A 109 -3.73 -10.53 -13.56
C ILE A 109 -3.92 -11.91 -14.17
N ILE A 110 -3.47 -12.11 -15.39
CA ILE A 110 -3.52 -13.38 -16.13
C ILE A 110 -2.40 -13.38 -17.18
N ASP A 111 -1.97 -14.56 -17.61
CA ASP A 111 -1.03 -14.69 -18.70
C ASP A 111 -1.57 -14.07 -19.98
N PHE A 112 -0.76 -13.30 -20.69
CA PHE A 112 -1.19 -12.52 -21.86
C PHE A 112 -1.92 -13.37 -22.91
N ALA A 113 -1.45 -14.59 -23.18
CA ALA A 113 -2.09 -15.53 -24.11
C ALA A 113 -3.51 -15.95 -23.71
N ARG A 114 -3.88 -15.77 -22.44
CA ARG A 114 -5.21 -16.10 -21.91
C ARG A 114 -6.10 -14.88 -21.69
N ALA A 115 -5.62 -13.68 -22.00
CA ALA A 115 -6.33 -12.43 -21.74
C ALA A 115 -7.73 -12.39 -22.38
N ASN A 116 -7.87 -12.88 -23.60
CA ASN A 116 -9.15 -12.90 -24.33
C ASN A 116 -10.20 -13.88 -23.74
N ARG A 117 -9.79 -14.78 -22.83
CA ARG A 117 -10.67 -15.78 -22.22
C ARG A 117 -11.07 -15.43 -20.79
N THR A 118 -10.52 -14.36 -20.24
CA THR A 118 -10.81 -13.98 -18.85
C THR A 118 -12.07 -13.11 -18.75
N LYS A 119 -12.82 -13.29 -17.66
CA LYS A 119 -13.93 -12.42 -17.26
C LYS A 119 -13.46 -11.30 -16.30
N LEU A 120 -12.17 -11.24 -15.98
CA LEU A 120 -11.61 -10.20 -15.12
C LEU A 120 -11.51 -8.89 -15.89
N ALA A 121 -11.97 -7.82 -15.28
CA ALA A 121 -11.96 -6.47 -15.85
C ALA A 121 -10.57 -5.85 -15.77
N GLY A 122 -9.67 -6.27 -16.64
CA GLY A 122 -8.37 -5.66 -16.87
C GLY A 122 -8.29 -4.96 -18.22
N SER A 123 -7.12 -4.47 -18.56
CA SER A 123 -6.83 -3.93 -19.89
C SER A 123 -5.41 -4.26 -20.32
N TYR A 124 -5.15 -4.12 -21.61
CA TYR A 124 -3.82 -4.29 -22.17
C TYR A 124 -2.94 -3.10 -21.80
N GLY A 125 -1.75 -3.40 -21.31
CA GLY A 125 -0.69 -2.44 -21.04
C GLY A 125 0.63 -2.91 -21.60
N TYR A 126 1.62 -2.03 -21.62
CA TYR A 126 2.96 -2.34 -22.07
C TYR A 126 3.99 -2.17 -20.95
N ASP A 127 4.85 -3.15 -20.80
CA ASP A 127 5.97 -3.16 -19.86
C ASP A 127 7.25 -2.79 -20.61
N HIS A 128 7.70 -1.56 -20.46
CA HIS A 128 8.88 -1.04 -21.13
C HIS A 128 10.18 -1.71 -20.65
N ILE A 129 10.24 -2.20 -19.42
CA ILE A 129 11.44 -2.86 -18.87
C ILE A 129 11.64 -4.22 -19.54
N HIS A 130 10.58 -5.04 -19.60
CA HIS A 130 10.64 -6.37 -20.18
C HIS A 130 10.23 -6.40 -21.67
N LYS A 131 9.95 -5.24 -22.27
CA LYS A 131 9.56 -5.08 -23.70
C LYS A 131 8.42 -6.02 -24.11
N ARG A 132 7.40 -6.18 -23.26
CA ARG A 132 6.27 -7.06 -23.54
C ARG A 132 4.95 -6.44 -23.14
N SER A 133 3.88 -6.85 -23.82
CA SER A 133 2.52 -6.52 -23.41
C SER A 133 2.09 -7.40 -22.25
N PHE A 134 1.19 -6.88 -21.41
CA PHE A 134 0.55 -7.61 -20.33
C PHE A 134 -0.93 -7.25 -20.23
N TYR A 135 -1.72 -8.06 -19.55
CA TYR A 135 -3.13 -7.76 -19.29
C TYR A 135 -3.35 -7.59 -17.78
N GLY A 136 -3.91 -6.45 -17.39
CA GLY A 136 -4.13 -6.17 -15.97
C GLY A 136 -4.36 -4.72 -15.61
N PHE A 137 -3.70 -4.31 -14.52
CA PHE A 137 -3.84 -3.01 -13.88
C PHE A 137 -2.48 -2.37 -13.60
N ARG A 138 -2.52 -1.10 -13.19
CA ARG A 138 -1.39 -0.38 -12.58
C ARG A 138 -1.83 0.20 -11.24
N LEU A 139 -0.97 0.08 -10.23
CA LEU A 139 -1.07 0.82 -8.98
C LEU A 139 -0.19 2.07 -9.12
N HIS A 140 -0.81 3.22 -9.28
CA HIS A 140 -0.13 4.50 -9.29
C HIS A 140 -0.12 5.04 -7.86
N ALA A 141 1.02 5.51 -7.39
CA ALA A 141 1.15 5.97 -6.01
C ALA A 141 2.08 7.16 -5.87
N ARG A 142 1.85 7.95 -4.82
CA ARG A 142 2.82 8.87 -4.24
C ARG A 142 3.21 8.37 -2.86
N VAL A 143 4.50 8.39 -2.57
CA VAL A 143 5.05 8.09 -1.24
C VAL A 143 5.92 9.25 -0.76
N ASP A 144 6.05 9.40 0.56
CA ASP A 144 7.01 10.32 1.18
C ASP A 144 8.43 9.72 1.23
N ASP A 145 9.39 10.47 1.77
CA ASP A 145 10.78 10.04 1.96
C ASP A 145 10.94 8.82 2.89
N GLU A 146 9.93 8.51 3.65
CA GLU A 146 9.91 7.35 4.53
C GLU A 146 9.24 6.13 3.87
N GLY A 147 8.67 6.29 2.67
CA GLY A 147 7.97 5.26 1.92
C GLY A 147 6.53 5.02 2.41
N ASN A 148 5.92 5.98 3.13
CA ASN A 148 4.50 5.91 3.44
C ASN A 148 3.68 6.38 2.24
N PHE A 149 2.57 5.70 1.98
CA PHE A 149 1.67 6.15 0.92
C PHE A 149 0.98 7.47 1.30
N CYS A 150 1.14 8.48 0.44
CA CYS A 150 0.42 9.76 0.54
C CYS A 150 -0.89 9.69 -0.24
N LYS A 151 -0.87 9.07 -1.40
CA LYS A 151 -2.05 8.86 -2.25
C LYS A 151 -1.80 7.69 -3.20
N LEU A 152 -2.85 6.95 -3.53
CA LEU A 152 -2.77 5.86 -4.47
C LEU A 152 -4.05 5.75 -5.31
N LEU A 153 -3.89 5.25 -6.54
CA LEU A 153 -4.97 4.96 -7.49
C LEU A 153 -4.67 3.62 -8.17
N PHE A 154 -5.62 2.70 -8.11
CA PHE A 154 -5.57 1.42 -8.81
C PHE A 154 -6.41 1.53 -10.08
N ARG A 155 -5.77 1.41 -11.26
CA ARG A 155 -6.37 1.74 -12.54
C ARG A 155 -6.08 0.66 -13.59
N PRO A 156 -6.95 0.49 -14.61
CA PRO A 156 -6.67 -0.37 -15.76
C PRO A 156 -5.35 -0.01 -16.44
N ALA A 157 -4.65 -1.03 -16.98
CA ALA A 157 -3.27 -0.86 -17.48
C ALA A 157 -3.13 0.04 -18.72
N ASN A 158 -4.25 0.31 -19.43
CA ASN A 158 -4.28 1.18 -20.61
C ASN A 158 -4.41 2.68 -20.28
N GLU A 159 -4.68 3.04 -19.01
CA GLU A 159 -4.71 4.45 -18.66
C GLU A 159 -3.29 5.03 -18.70
N HIS A 160 -3.15 6.17 -19.36
CA HIS A 160 -1.85 6.82 -19.51
C HIS A 160 -1.34 7.37 -18.16
N ASP A 161 -0.06 7.13 -17.87
CA ASP A 161 0.55 7.48 -16.58
C ASP A 161 0.37 8.96 -16.22
N LEU A 162 0.46 9.88 -17.19
CA LEU A 162 0.27 11.32 -17.00
C LEU A 162 -1.17 11.67 -16.57
N SER A 163 -2.19 11.10 -17.21
CA SER A 163 -3.59 11.39 -16.84
C SER A 163 -3.94 10.91 -15.43
N VAL A 164 -3.31 9.84 -14.99
CA VAL A 164 -3.45 9.35 -13.61
C VAL A 164 -2.64 10.20 -12.65
N ALA A 165 -1.44 10.65 -13.05
CA ALA A 165 -0.58 11.53 -12.24
C ALA A 165 -1.26 12.85 -11.91
N GLU A 166 -1.97 13.48 -12.85
CA GLU A 166 -2.76 14.69 -12.61
C GLU A 166 -3.77 14.52 -11.47
N ARG A 167 -4.44 13.36 -11.42
CA ARG A 167 -5.37 13.02 -10.32
C ARG A 167 -4.65 12.74 -9.00
N LEU A 168 -3.45 12.20 -9.05
CA LEU A 168 -2.64 11.95 -7.85
C LEU A 168 -2.13 13.24 -7.23
N VAL A 169 -1.73 14.22 -8.05
CA VAL A 169 -1.16 15.49 -7.56
C VAL A 169 -2.22 16.55 -7.23
N LYS A 170 -3.50 16.27 -7.48
CA LYS A 170 -4.57 17.20 -7.13
C LYS A 170 -4.57 17.52 -5.64
N GLY A 171 -4.43 18.81 -5.31
CA GLY A 171 -4.34 19.33 -3.94
C GLY A 171 -2.94 19.21 -3.32
N LEU A 172 -1.91 18.88 -4.11
CA LEU A 172 -0.51 18.94 -3.68
C LEU A 172 0.00 20.37 -3.84
N SER A 173 0.76 20.87 -2.88
CA SER A 173 1.40 22.19 -2.92
C SER A 173 2.71 22.20 -2.13
N TYR A 174 3.59 23.13 -2.45
CA TYR A 174 4.87 23.35 -1.76
C TYR A 174 5.72 22.09 -1.59
N THR A 175 5.77 21.23 -2.63
CA THR A 175 6.38 19.91 -2.55
C THR A 175 7.42 19.74 -3.66
N ILE A 176 8.51 19.02 -3.36
CA ILE A 176 9.42 18.48 -4.36
C ILE A 176 8.90 17.11 -4.75
N LEU A 177 8.48 16.93 -5.99
CA LEU A 177 7.95 15.68 -6.52
C LEU A 177 8.98 15.04 -7.45
N THR A 178 9.41 13.81 -7.18
CA THR A 178 10.25 13.06 -8.13
C THR A 178 9.39 12.06 -8.90
N GLY A 179 9.71 11.88 -10.17
CA GLY A 179 9.04 10.90 -11.03
C GLY A 179 10.01 10.35 -12.08
N ASP A 180 9.64 9.26 -12.73
CA ASP A 180 10.42 8.69 -13.82
C ASP A 180 10.29 9.50 -15.11
N LYS A 181 10.95 9.03 -16.22
CA LYS A 181 10.90 9.70 -17.54
C LYS A 181 9.50 9.73 -18.15
N GLY A 182 8.59 8.86 -17.73
CA GLY A 182 7.20 8.81 -18.20
C GLY A 182 6.38 10.03 -17.79
N TYR A 183 6.82 10.77 -16.77
CA TYR A 183 6.15 11.98 -16.29
C TYR A 183 6.70 13.28 -16.88
N ILE A 184 7.59 13.20 -17.88
CA ILE A 184 8.12 14.38 -18.59
C ILE A 184 7.06 14.95 -19.52
N SER A 185 6.38 16.01 -19.10
CA SER A 185 5.43 16.80 -19.89
C SER A 185 5.55 18.28 -19.52
N LYS A 186 5.51 19.16 -20.54
CA LYS A 186 5.53 20.62 -20.30
C LYS A 186 4.28 21.08 -19.57
N ASP A 187 3.11 20.56 -19.95
CA ASP A 187 1.83 20.94 -19.38
C ASP A 187 1.71 20.45 -17.92
N PHE A 188 2.11 19.21 -17.65
CA PHE A 188 2.12 18.67 -16.28
C PHE A 188 3.08 19.44 -15.39
N LYS A 189 4.26 19.81 -15.89
CA LYS A 189 5.19 20.66 -15.14
C LYS A 189 4.60 22.04 -14.86
N ALA A 190 4.02 22.71 -15.85
CA ALA A 190 3.39 24.01 -15.69
C ALA A 190 2.21 23.97 -14.68
N GLN A 191 1.46 22.87 -14.66
CA GLN A 191 0.40 22.65 -13.68
C GLN A 191 0.98 22.54 -12.25
N LEU A 192 2.07 21.82 -12.06
CA LEU A 192 2.73 21.67 -10.77
C LEU A 192 3.37 22.97 -10.29
N ASP A 193 4.00 23.72 -11.19
CA ASP A 193 4.59 25.03 -10.88
C ASP A 193 3.54 26.02 -10.35
N LYS A 194 2.32 26.01 -10.90
CA LYS A 194 1.16 26.80 -10.36
C LYS A 194 0.80 26.43 -8.91
N GLN A 195 1.14 25.23 -8.47
CA GLN A 195 0.91 24.74 -7.11
C GLN A 195 2.15 24.88 -6.23
N ALA A 196 3.16 25.63 -6.67
CA ALA A 196 4.48 25.73 -6.02
C ALA A 196 5.10 24.34 -5.76
N THR A 197 4.88 23.38 -6.67
CA THR A 197 5.42 22.03 -6.61
C THR A 197 6.44 21.84 -7.70
N HIS A 198 7.67 21.48 -7.31
CA HIS A 198 8.79 21.30 -8.23
C HIS A 198 8.92 19.85 -8.66
N LEU A 199 8.78 19.57 -9.98
CA LEU A 199 8.93 18.24 -10.55
C LEU A 199 10.39 17.97 -10.92
N VAL A 200 10.97 16.93 -10.37
CA VAL A 200 12.32 16.42 -10.66
C VAL A 200 12.21 15.07 -11.37
N THR A 201 12.69 14.99 -12.61
CA THR A 201 12.71 13.78 -13.42
C THR A 201 14.11 13.55 -14.00
N PRO A 202 14.48 12.29 -14.29
CA PRO A 202 15.75 12.03 -14.99
C PRO A 202 15.71 12.61 -16.40
N ARG A 203 16.82 13.18 -16.84
CA ARG A 203 16.96 13.71 -18.19
C ARG A 203 16.96 12.59 -19.23
N ARG A 204 16.48 12.90 -20.44
CA ARG A 204 16.63 12.01 -21.60
C ARG A 204 18.08 12.06 -22.09
N SER A 205 18.54 11.03 -22.81
CA SER A 205 19.92 10.91 -23.29
C SER A 205 20.37 12.08 -24.19
N ASN A 206 19.42 12.74 -24.84
CA ASN A 206 19.65 13.91 -25.73
C ASN A 206 19.58 15.26 -24.96
N GLN A 207 19.51 15.28 -23.66
CA GLN A 207 19.44 16.49 -22.84
C GLN A 207 20.72 16.65 -22.01
N LEU A 208 21.09 17.91 -21.72
CA LEU A 208 22.17 18.19 -20.79
C LEU A 208 21.93 17.54 -19.41
N PRO A 209 22.99 17.07 -18.73
CA PRO A 209 22.85 16.47 -17.42
C PRO A 209 22.20 17.45 -16.44
N PRO A 210 21.37 16.98 -15.51
CA PRO A 210 20.75 17.86 -14.51
C PRO A 210 21.78 18.42 -13.55
N PRO A 211 21.52 19.56 -12.92
CA PRO A 211 22.35 20.10 -11.84
C PRO A 211 22.57 19.08 -10.72
N LYS A 212 23.74 19.13 -10.05
CA LYS A 212 24.06 18.20 -8.94
C LYS A 212 22.98 18.15 -7.85
N ALA A 213 22.34 19.29 -7.57
CA ALA A 213 21.24 19.37 -6.61
C ALA A 213 20.03 18.52 -7.03
N GLU A 214 19.58 18.61 -8.29
CA GLU A 214 18.49 17.78 -8.82
C GLU A 214 18.85 16.29 -8.84
N GLN A 215 20.10 15.94 -9.18
CA GLN A 215 20.58 14.56 -9.11
C GLN A 215 20.47 13.99 -7.70
N LYS A 216 20.83 14.79 -6.68
CA LYS A 216 20.71 14.39 -5.27
C LYS A 216 19.26 14.19 -4.86
N LEU A 217 18.35 15.06 -5.30
CA LEU A 217 16.90 14.93 -5.03
C LEU A 217 16.34 13.68 -5.69
N TYR A 218 16.72 13.40 -6.94
CA TYR A 218 16.24 12.22 -7.68
C TYR A 218 16.68 10.89 -7.04
N LYS A 219 17.81 10.83 -6.34
CA LYS A 219 18.25 9.61 -5.63
C LYS A 219 17.20 9.09 -4.64
N GLY A 220 16.37 9.96 -4.06
CA GLY A 220 15.25 9.59 -3.20
C GLY A 220 14.16 8.78 -3.90
N HIS A 221 14.08 8.82 -5.24
CA HIS A 221 13.09 8.08 -6.01
C HIS A 221 13.12 6.56 -5.74
N LYS A 222 14.27 5.99 -5.39
CA LYS A 222 14.40 4.58 -4.97
C LYS A 222 13.51 4.17 -3.79
N ILE A 223 13.01 5.13 -3.02
CA ILE A 223 12.12 4.87 -1.89
C ILE A 223 10.79 4.27 -2.37
N ILE A 224 10.20 4.81 -3.46
CA ILE A 224 8.96 4.24 -4.01
C ILE A 224 9.18 2.85 -4.62
N GLU A 225 10.32 2.61 -5.27
CA GLU A 225 10.69 1.27 -5.76
C GLU A 225 10.80 0.28 -4.60
N THR A 226 11.39 0.71 -3.47
CA THR A 226 11.47 -0.10 -2.25
C THR A 226 10.10 -0.38 -1.64
N ALA A 227 9.20 0.61 -1.65
CA ALA A 227 7.82 0.43 -1.21
C ALA A 227 7.09 -0.61 -2.09
N PHE A 228 7.22 -0.52 -3.41
CA PHE A 228 6.65 -1.48 -4.35
C PHE A 228 7.25 -2.89 -4.22
N SER A 229 8.56 -3.01 -4.04
CA SER A 229 9.21 -4.30 -3.76
C SER A 229 8.71 -4.90 -2.44
N SER A 230 8.40 -4.07 -1.46
CA SER A 230 7.83 -4.51 -0.19
C SER A 230 6.39 -5.00 -0.34
N LEU A 231 5.59 -4.43 -1.25
CA LEU A 231 4.27 -4.97 -1.62
C LEU A 231 4.40 -6.36 -2.27
N ASP A 232 5.37 -6.57 -3.16
CA ASP A 232 5.61 -7.90 -3.77
C ASP A 232 5.97 -8.93 -2.72
N ARG A 233 6.79 -8.57 -1.73
CA ARG A 233 7.09 -9.48 -0.61
C ARG A 233 5.85 -9.84 0.22
N LEU A 234 4.79 -9.04 0.19
CA LEU A 234 3.50 -9.34 0.80
C LEU A 234 2.53 -10.06 -0.15
N GLY A 235 2.99 -10.44 -1.34
CA GLY A 235 2.23 -11.18 -2.33
C GLY A 235 1.34 -10.31 -3.20
N PHE A 236 1.72 -9.03 -3.46
CA PHE A 236 0.94 -8.14 -4.32
C PHE A 236 0.72 -8.71 -5.73
N SER A 237 1.75 -9.31 -6.30
CA SER A 237 1.74 -9.89 -7.65
C SER A 237 1.28 -11.35 -7.70
N ASP A 238 0.86 -11.95 -6.57
CA ASP A 238 0.43 -13.35 -6.53
C ASP A 238 -0.88 -13.57 -7.26
N ARG A 239 -0.93 -14.59 -8.10
CA ARG A 239 -2.10 -15.07 -8.87
C ARG A 239 -2.47 -16.51 -8.45
N PRO A 240 -3.63 -17.03 -8.79
CA PRO A 240 -4.70 -16.52 -9.66
C PRO A 240 -5.80 -15.72 -8.93
N TYR A 241 -6.48 -14.83 -9.68
CA TYR A 241 -7.69 -14.15 -9.24
C TYR A 241 -8.93 -14.81 -9.85
N ARG A 242 -10.00 -14.99 -9.06
CA ARG A 242 -11.25 -15.65 -9.51
C ARG A 242 -12.37 -14.66 -9.83
N SER A 243 -12.31 -13.44 -9.30
CA SER A 243 -13.30 -12.39 -9.50
C SER A 243 -12.68 -10.99 -9.39
N ASN A 244 -13.36 -9.99 -9.95
CA ASN A 244 -12.94 -8.58 -9.84
C ASN A 244 -12.95 -8.10 -8.39
N GLN A 245 -13.96 -8.49 -7.60
CA GLN A 245 -14.02 -8.18 -6.18
C GLN A 245 -12.85 -8.81 -5.42
N GLY A 246 -12.53 -10.08 -5.69
CA GLY A 246 -11.39 -10.78 -5.09
C GLY A 246 -10.04 -10.14 -5.44
N LEU A 247 -9.90 -9.66 -6.68
CA LEU A 247 -8.72 -8.90 -7.12
C LEU A 247 -8.57 -7.59 -6.33
N VAL A 248 -9.61 -6.77 -6.28
CA VAL A 248 -9.60 -5.49 -5.54
C VAL A 248 -9.34 -5.73 -4.05
N LEU A 249 -9.99 -6.74 -3.47
CA LEU A 249 -9.80 -7.15 -2.08
C LEU A 249 -8.34 -7.55 -1.80
N HIS A 250 -7.73 -8.34 -2.68
CA HIS A 250 -6.33 -8.75 -2.60
C HIS A 250 -5.39 -7.53 -2.59
N VAL A 251 -5.56 -6.62 -3.55
CA VAL A 251 -4.75 -5.42 -3.71
C VAL A 251 -4.83 -4.55 -2.45
N TYR A 252 -6.03 -4.18 -2.03
CA TYR A 252 -6.21 -3.27 -0.88
C TYR A 252 -5.82 -3.92 0.45
N THR A 253 -6.05 -5.22 0.63
CA THR A 253 -5.58 -5.94 1.82
C THR A 253 -4.05 -5.98 1.89
N THR A 254 -3.37 -6.15 0.74
CA THR A 254 -1.90 -6.14 0.69
C THR A 254 -1.33 -4.75 0.99
N ILE A 255 -1.97 -3.69 0.47
CA ILE A 255 -1.59 -2.31 0.78
C ILE A 255 -1.82 -2.01 2.27
N LEU A 256 -2.96 -2.41 2.84
CA LEU A 256 -3.26 -2.25 4.26
C LEU A 256 -2.23 -2.96 5.14
N ALA A 257 -1.86 -4.19 4.78
CA ALA A 257 -0.82 -4.94 5.48
C ALA A 257 0.55 -4.22 5.44
N TYR A 258 0.92 -3.62 4.31
CA TYR A 258 2.13 -2.81 4.18
C TYR A 258 2.08 -1.59 5.11
N GLN A 259 0.99 -0.82 5.08
CA GLN A 259 0.83 0.40 5.89
C GLN A 259 0.85 0.08 7.39
N LEU A 260 0.13 -0.95 7.83
CA LEU A 260 0.14 -1.39 9.23
C LEU A 260 1.52 -1.89 9.66
N ARG A 261 2.23 -2.67 8.82
CA ARG A 261 3.61 -3.10 9.12
C ARG A 261 4.52 -1.90 9.37
N LYS A 262 4.40 -0.84 8.56
CA LYS A 262 5.17 0.39 8.77
C LYS A 262 4.79 1.07 10.08
N LEU A 263 3.51 1.20 10.37
CA LEU A 263 3.01 1.78 11.62
C LEU A 263 3.58 1.03 12.85
N PHE A 264 3.54 -0.31 12.85
CA PHE A 264 4.10 -1.12 13.93
C PHE A 264 5.62 -0.95 14.05
N PHE A 265 6.33 -0.82 12.94
CA PHE A 265 7.77 -0.54 12.96
C PHE A 265 8.07 0.78 13.68
N TYR A 266 7.35 1.86 13.35
CA TYR A 266 7.52 3.16 14.03
C TYR A 266 7.18 3.08 15.52
N LEU A 267 6.07 2.44 15.87
CA LEU A 267 5.68 2.30 17.27
C LEU A 267 6.71 1.51 18.08
N LEU A 268 7.29 0.45 17.50
CA LEU A 268 8.34 -0.34 18.15
C LEU A 268 9.61 0.51 18.31
N TYR A 269 10.03 1.23 17.29
CA TYR A 269 11.22 2.09 17.32
C TYR A 269 11.06 3.21 18.36
N PHE A 270 9.89 3.83 18.41
CA PHE A 270 9.57 4.86 19.41
C PHE A 270 9.59 4.30 20.84
N ARG A 271 9.02 3.12 21.07
CA ARG A 271 9.07 2.44 22.37
C ARG A 271 10.48 2.10 22.81
N ILE A 272 11.33 1.65 21.90
CA ILE A 272 12.75 1.37 22.16
C ILE A 272 13.49 2.68 22.47
N GLY A 273 13.28 3.73 21.67
CA GLY A 273 13.88 5.06 21.89
C GLY A 273 13.50 5.66 23.25
N VAL A 274 12.24 5.57 23.64
CA VAL A 274 11.76 6.04 24.96
C VAL A 274 12.40 5.23 26.11
N LYS A 275 12.53 3.89 25.96
CA LYS A 275 13.22 3.05 26.97
C LYS A 275 14.69 3.43 27.09
N LEU A 276 15.40 3.67 25.97
CA LEU A 276 16.80 4.10 25.99
C LEU A 276 16.97 5.47 26.64
N LEU A 277 16.05 6.41 26.44
CA LEU A 277 16.05 7.71 27.10
C LEU A 277 15.76 7.60 28.60
N GLN A 278 14.89 6.66 29.02
CA GLN A 278 14.65 6.38 30.45
C GLN A 278 15.87 5.75 31.11
N VAL A 279 16.49 4.75 30.49
CA VAL A 279 17.71 4.11 31.01
C VAL A 279 18.84 5.14 31.17
N ASN A 280 19.03 6.04 30.19
CA ASN A 280 20.02 7.11 30.31
C ASN A 280 19.72 8.12 31.44
N ARG A 281 18.45 8.42 31.71
CA ARG A 281 18.07 9.29 32.84
C ARG A 281 18.33 8.63 34.19
N ASP A 282 18.10 7.35 34.30
CA ASP A 282 18.33 6.58 35.54
C ASP A 282 19.84 6.39 35.78
N TRP A 283 20.63 6.26 34.72
CA TRP A 283 22.10 6.21 34.81
C TRP A 283 22.72 7.54 35.29
N VAL A 284 22.20 8.67 34.80
CA VAL A 284 22.63 10.02 35.24
C VAL A 284 22.20 10.32 36.67
N LYS A 285 21.10 9.74 37.18
CA LYS A 285 20.68 9.89 38.58
C LYS A 285 21.49 9.03 39.56
N GLY A 286 22.07 7.92 39.07
CA GLY A 286 22.95 7.05 39.88
C GLY A 286 24.38 7.54 40.04
N LEU A 287 24.74 8.62 39.32
CA LEU A 287 26.08 9.29 39.39
C LEU A 287 26.07 10.56 40.27
N ARG A 288 25.03 10.84 40.99
CA ARG A 288 24.92 11.85 42.04
C ARG A 288 24.74 11.15 43.39
#